data_8b0ab2974eccfde314f75e4e2d5e90da
#
_entry.id   8b0ab2974eccfde314f75e4e2d5e90da
#
_cell.length_a   1.000
_cell.length_b   1.000
_cell.length_c   1.000
_cell.angle_alpha   90.00
_cell.angle_beta   90.00
_cell.angle_gamma   90.00
#
_symmetry.space_group_name_H-M   'P 1'
#
loop_
_entity.id
_entity.type
_entity.pdbx_description
1 polymer ?
#
loop_
_entity_poly.entity_id
_entity_poly.type
_entity_poly.pdbx_seq_one_letter_code
_entity_poly.pdbx_strand_id
1 'polypeptide(L)'
;MINLDVRTKLKQEEVIDRLKKFFGKGGLGLEITEEVPQCLTFVGGGGHVTATLCPEEGKTRINLVSQEWDYQVKKFASSLP
;
A
#
# COMPACT_ATOMS: atom_id res chain seq x y z
N MET A 1 11.64 0.33 10.25
CA MET A 1 10.19 0.05 10.22
C MET A 1 9.38 1.34 10.30
N ILE A 2 8.37 1.47 9.47
CA ILE A 2 7.51 2.65 9.45
C ILE A 2 6.05 2.23 9.50
N ASN A 3 5.22 3.08 10.11
CA ASN A 3 3.77 2.91 10.15
C ASN A 3 3.15 4.26 9.79
N LEU A 4 2.54 4.32 8.60
CA LEU A 4 1.91 5.52 8.09
C LEU A 4 0.40 5.33 7.97
N ASP A 5 -0.34 6.37 8.32
CA ASP A 5 -1.78 6.38 8.22
C ASP A 5 -2.16 7.55 7.31
N VAL A 6 -2.73 7.25 6.15
CA VAL A 6 -3.09 8.27 5.17
C VAL A 6 -4.52 8.09 4.69
N ARG A 7 -5.09 9.16 4.16
CA ARG A 7 -6.44 9.14 3.59
C ARG A 7 -6.40 9.67 2.17
N THR A 8 -7.23 9.09 1.32
CA THR A 8 -7.32 9.49 -0.08
C THR A 8 -8.79 9.52 -0.51
N LYS A 9 -9.07 10.32 -1.52
CA LYS A 9 -10.40 10.38 -2.12
C LYS A 9 -10.66 9.22 -3.07
N LEU A 10 -9.64 8.45 -3.39
CA LEU A 10 -9.77 7.29 -4.27
C LEU A 10 -10.61 6.20 -3.61
N LYS A 11 -11.30 5.44 -4.43
CA LYS A 11 -12.02 4.28 -3.95
C LYS A 11 -11.04 3.17 -3.61
N GLN A 12 -11.46 2.25 -2.74
CA GLN A 12 -10.64 1.13 -2.30
C GLN A 12 -10.04 0.37 -3.49
N GLU A 13 -10.83 0.10 -4.51
CA GLU A 13 -10.36 -0.62 -5.70
C GLU A 13 -9.25 0.12 -6.43
N GLU A 14 -9.34 1.43 -6.52
CA GLU A 14 -8.33 2.25 -7.17
C GLU A 14 -7.03 2.26 -6.36
N VAL A 15 -7.14 2.27 -5.04
CA VAL A 15 -5.97 2.22 -4.16
C VAL A 15 -5.26 0.87 -4.32
N ILE A 16 -6.02 -0.22 -4.34
CA ILE A 16 -5.45 -1.55 -4.54
C ILE A 16 -4.72 -1.63 -5.87
N ASP A 17 -5.30 -1.08 -6.92
CA ASP A 17 -4.69 -1.07 -8.25
C ASP A 17 -3.36 -0.30 -8.24
N ARG A 18 -3.33 0.85 -7.59
CA ARG A 18 -2.11 1.65 -7.47
C ARG A 18 -1.04 0.94 -6.66
N LEU A 19 -1.44 0.25 -5.58
CA LEU A 19 -0.52 -0.52 -4.76
C LEU A 19 0.13 -1.63 -5.58
N LYS A 20 -0.67 -2.37 -6.34
CA LYS A 20 -0.14 -3.45 -7.17
C LYS A 20 0.80 -2.93 -8.25
N LYS A 21 0.49 -1.78 -8.84
CA LYS A 21 1.34 -1.17 -9.87
C LYS A 21 2.63 -0.61 -9.30
N PHE A 22 2.60 -0.10 -8.09
CA PHE A 22 3.77 0.51 -7.48
C PHE A 22 4.70 -0.52 -6.85
N PHE A 23 4.15 -1.44 -6.06
CA PHE A 23 4.95 -2.42 -5.31
C PHE A 23 5.06 -3.77 -6.02
N GLY A 24 4.12 -4.12 -6.88
CA GLY A 24 4.07 -5.40 -7.55
C GLY A 24 4.95 -5.47 -8.79
N LYS A 25 4.60 -6.38 -9.69
CA LYS A 25 5.42 -6.70 -10.86
C LYS A 25 5.66 -5.53 -11.81
N GLY A 26 4.73 -4.60 -11.89
CA GLY A 26 4.89 -3.42 -12.75
C GLY A 26 5.73 -2.32 -12.15
N GLY A 27 6.17 -2.46 -10.92
CA GLY A 27 6.93 -1.45 -10.20
C GLY A 27 8.16 -2.06 -9.53
N LEU A 28 8.12 -2.18 -8.20
CA LEU A 28 9.28 -2.65 -7.43
C LEU A 28 9.51 -4.15 -7.51
N GLY A 29 8.56 -4.91 -8.04
CA GLY A 29 8.74 -6.35 -8.23
C GLY A 29 8.54 -7.19 -6.98
N LEU A 30 7.86 -6.66 -5.97
CA LEU A 30 7.58 -7.42 -4.76
C LEU A 30 6.50 -8.47 -5.02
N GLU A 31 6.55 -9.55 -4.25
CA GLU A 31 5.53 -10.60 -4.34
C GLU A 31 4.38 -10.31 -3.40
N ILE A 32 3.15 -10.61 -3.85
CA ILE A 32 1.98 -10.51 -3.01
C ILE A 32 1.81 -11.82 -2.28
N THR A 33 1.91 -11.80 -0.95
CA THR A 33 1.77 -12.99 -0.12
C THR A 33 0.40 -13.06 0.55
N GLU A 34 -0.31 -11.93 0.64
CA GLU A 34 -1.66 -11.90 1.16
C GLU A 34 -2.46 -10.90 0.33
N GLU A 35 -3.60 -11.32 -0.15
CA GLU A 35 -4.47 -10.47 -0.92
C GLU A 35 -5.92 -10.74 -0.56
N VAL A 36 -6.47 -9.89 0.31
CA VAL A 36 -7.90 -9.87 0.65
C VAL A 36 -8.39 -8.44 0.38
N PRO A 37 -9.71 -8.22 0.27
CA PRO A 37 -10.21 -6.90 -0.14
C PRO A 37 -9.73 -5.72 0.70
N GLN A 38 -9.38 -5.96 1.97
CA GLN A 38 -8.99 -4.87 2.87
C GLN A 38 -7.54 -4.95 3.32
N CYS A 39 -6.76 -5.88 2.80
CA CYS A 39 -5.38 -6.05 3.22
C CYS A 39 -4.53 -6.66 2.11
N LEU A 40 -3.41 -6.02 1.84
CA LEU A 40 -2.43 -6.50 0.89
C LEU A 40 -1.07 -6.55 1.54
N THR A 41 -0.36 -7.66 1.38
CA THR A 41 1.01 -7.78 1.87
C THR A 41 1.94 -8.08 0.69
N PHE A 42 2.98 -7.27 0.57
CA PHE A 42 4.02 -7.41 -0.44
C PHE A 42 5.32 -7.77 0.24
N VAL A 43 6.05 -8.72 -0.30
CA VAL A 43 7.31 -9.20 0.28
C VAL A 43 8.40 -9.22 -0.78
N GLY A 44 9.58 -8.77 -0.41
CA GLY A 44 10.73 -8.81 -1.30
C GLY A 44 11.88 -7.99 -0.76
N GLY A 45 13.08 -8.23 -1.30
CA GLY A 45 14.27 -7.47 -0.94
C GLY A 45 14.63 -7.51 0.54
N GLY A 46 14.26 -8.57 1.24
CA GLY A 46 14.55 -8.70 2.67
C GLY A 46 13.56 -7.99 3.58
N GLY A 47 12.48 -7.43 3.02
CA GLY A 47 11.50 -6.70 3.80
C GLY A 47 10.08 -6.94 3.33
N HIS A 48 9.17 -6.11 3.82
CA HIS A 48 7.75 -6.26 3.47
C HIS A 48 7.01 -4.92 3.55
N VAL A 49 5.86 -4.88 2.89
CA VAL A 49 4.92 -3.77 2.97
C VAL A 49 3.52 -4.36 3.17
N THR A 50 2.83 -3.92 4.22
CA THR A 50 1.46 -4.33 4.47
C THR A 50 0.56 -3.11 4.39
N ALA A 51 -0.44 -3.17 3.51
CA ALA A 51 -1.41 -2.10 3.34
C ALA A 51 -2.77 -2.57 3.81
N THR A 52 -3.31 -1.92 4.82
CA THR A 52 -4.66 -2.18 5.32
C THR A 52 -5.56 -1.04 4.91
N LEU A 53 -6.66 -1.36 4.23
CA LEU A 53 -7.59 -0.36 3.72
C LEU A 53 -8.87 -0.37 4.54
N CYS A 54 -9.33 0.82 4.90
CA CYS A 54 -10.53 1.00 5.68
C CYS A 54 -11.41 2.05 5.00
N PRO A 55 -12.54 1.65 4.42
CA PRO A 55 -13.42 2.63 3.78
C PRO A 55 -14.03 3.55 4.83
N GLU A 56 -13.98 4.85 4.55
CA GLU A 56 -14.62 5.87 5.36
C GLU A 56 -15.57 6.66 4.47
N GLU A 57 -16.42 7.46 5.07
CA GLU A 57 -17.39 8.23 4.31
C GLU A 57 -16.69 9.15 3.30
N GLY A 58 -16.87 8.85 2.01
CA GLY A 58 -16.29 9.62 0.93
C GLY A 58 -14.78 9.50 0.75
N LYS A 59 -14.13 8.62 1.50
CA LYS A 59 -12.66 8.48 1.47
C LYS A 59 -12.27 7.05 1.75
N THR A 60 -10.99 6.75 1.50
CA THR A 60 -10.37 5.49 1.91
C THR A 60 -9.20 5.80 2.81
N ARG A 61 -9.20 5.20 3.98
CA ARG A 61 -8.07 5.29 4.91
C ARG A 61 -7.15 4.12 4.65
N ILE A 62 -5.86 4.39 4.60
CA ILE A 62 -4.86 3.38 4.32
C ILE A 62 -3.82 3.41 5.44
N ASN A 63 -3.61 2.25 6.06
CA ASN A 63 -2.52 2.07 7.01
C ASN A 63 -1.42 1.29 6.30
N LEU A 64 -0.23 1.86 6.24
CA LEU A 64 0.92 1.26 5.59
C LEU A 64 1.98 0.95 6.62
N VAL A 65 2.33 -0.33 6.75
CA VAL A 65 3.40 -0.78 7.62
C VAL A 65 4.49 -1.36 6.73
N SER A 66 5.72 -0.94 6.95
CA SER A 66 6.84 -1.33 6.09
C SER A 66 8.08 -1.66 6.90
N GLN A 67 8.85 -2.63 6.39
CA GLN A 67 10.21 -2.90 6.84
C GLN A 67 11.06 -2.96 5.59
N GLU A 68 12.15 -2.21 5.56
CA GLU A 68 13.11 -2.08 4.45
C GLU A 68 12.60 -1.27 3.25
N TRP A 69 11.31 -0.92 3.21
CA TRP A 69 10.73 -0.18 2.09
C TRP A 69 10.15 1.16 2.53
N ASP A 70 10.70 1.75 3.59
CA ASP A 70 10.15 2.95 4.21
C ASP A 70 10.11 4.15 3.24
N TYR A 71 11.19 4.37 2.49
CA TYR A 71 11.25 5.46 1.53
C TYR A 71 10.17 5.32 0.45
N GLN A 72 10.03 4.10 -0.09
CA GLN A 72 9.07 3.81 -1.14
C GLN A 72 7.64 3.97 -0.65
N VAL A 73 7.37 3.57 0.58
CA VAL A 73 6.05 3.73 1.19
C VAL A 73 5.71 5.21 1.33
N LYS A 74 6.64 6.03 1.77
CA LYS A 74 6.44 7.48 1.88
C LYS A 74 6.18 8.09 0.51
N LYS A 75 6.90 7.64 -0.50
CA LYS A 75 6.74 8.13 -1.86
C LYS A 75 5.36 7.77 -2.41
N PHE A 76 4.92 6.55 -2.17
CA PHE A 76 3.58 6.11 -2.58
C PHE A 76 2.51 6.95 -1.91
N ALA A 77 2.61 7.15 -0.60
CA ALA A 77 1.64 7.92 0.16
C ALA A 77 1.54 9.36 -0.37
N SER A 78 2.68 9.95 -0.74
CA SER A 78 2.72 11.32 -1.27
C SER A 78 2.09 11.42 -2.65
N SER A 79 1.97 10.33 -3.39
CA SER A 79 1.40 10.33 -4.73
C SER A 79 -0.13 10.22 -4.74
N LEU A 80 -0.74 9.97 -3.61
CA LEU A 80 -2.20 9.84 -3.51
C LEU A 80 -2.87 11.21 -3.50
N PRO A 81 -4.00 11.37 -4.23
CA PRO A 81 -4.75 12.64 -4.20
C PRO A 81 -5.48 12.87 -2.88
#